data_b4aa8e5258f33493e91588fbfbbd0067
#
_entry.id   b4aa8e5258f33493e91588fbfbbd0067
#
_cell.length_a   1.000
_cell.length_b   1.000
_cell.length_c   1.000
_cell.angle_alpha   90.00
_cell.angle_beta   90.00
_cell.angle_gamma   90.00
#
_symmetry.space_group_name_H-M   'P 1'
#
loop_
_entity.id
_entity.type
_entity.pdbx_description
1 polymer ?
#
loop_
_entity_poly.entity_id
_entity_poly.type
_entity_poly.pdbx_seq_one_letter_code
_entity_poly.pdbx_strand_id
1 'polypeptide(L)'
;MEINEEVLYAEGLSVKVERQVIQELKDRADTNSRKRVRLCAHPNVDDTLHQMLIVHTKDTYVRPHKHLNKSESIHIIEGSLELVIFDEVGAITDVIPMGDYSSDRAFFHRMNEPLYHTMLISSDHVVFHETANGPFKQSENVFPPWAPEDMNEVEYMAQL
;
A
#
# COMPACT_ATOMS: atom_id res chain seq x y z
N MET A 1 -3.45 -19.08 -1.10
CA MET A 1 -2.49 -19.62 -0.10
C MET A 1 -2.05 -18.52 0.84
N GLU A 2 -2.12 -18.76 2.12
CA GLU A 2 -1.64 -17.84 3.14
C GLU A 2 -0.14 -18.03 3.36
N ILE A 3 0.65 -16.94 3.21
CA ILE A 3 2.09 -16.94 3.49
C ILE A 3 2.34 -16.53 4.94
N ASN A 4 1.63 -15.50 5.41
CA ASN A 4 1.63 -15.03 6.81
C ASN A 4 0.33 -14.25 7.07
N GLU A 5 0.21 -13.62 8.23
CA GLU A 5 -1.02 -12.89 8.58
C GLU A 5 -1.34 -11.69 7.67
N GLU A 6 -0.35 -11.17 6.93
CA GLU A 6 -0.50 -10.02 6.04
C GLU A 6 -0.56 -10.37 4.56
N VAL A 7 -0.02 -11.52 4.14
CA VAL A 7 0.19 -11.84 2.73
C VAL A 7 -0.50 -13.13 2.33
N LEU A 8 -1.42 -13.01 1.37
CA LEU A 8 -2.10 -14.14 0.74
C LEU A 8 -1.82 -14.11 -0.77
N TYR A 9 -1.75 -15.28 -1.36
CA TYR A 9 -1.69 -15.47 -2.81
C TYR A 9 -2.99 -16.12 -3.30
N ALA A 10 -3.60 -15.52 -4.32
CA ALA A 10 -4.72 -16.15 -5.02
C ALA A 10 -4.22 -17.38 -5.77
N GLU A 11 -5.09 -18.37 -5.91
CA GLU A 11 -4.79 -19.64 -6.58
C GLU A 11 -5.59 -19.77 -7.87
N GLY A 12 -5.08 -20.58 -8.79
CA GLY A 12 -5.76 -20.92 -10.03
C GLY A 12 -5.14 -20.27 -11.27
N LEU A 13 -5.59 -20.73 -12.43
CA LEU A 13 -5.15 -20.25 -13.74
C LEU A 13 -5.77 -18.90 -14.12
N SER A 14 -6.82 -18.51 -13.44
CA SER A 14 -7.52 -17.24 -13.60
C SER A 14 -8.00 -16.79 -12.22
N VAL A 15 -7.78 -15.54 -11.91
CA VAL A 15 -8.11 -14.96 -10.61
C VAL A 15 -9.24 -13.95 -10.76
N LYS A 16 -10.31 -14.11 -9.96
CA LYS A 16 -11.35 -13.11 -9.79
C LYS A 16 -11.46 -12.74 -8.31
N VAL A 17 -11.74 -11.49 -8.04
CA VAL A 17 -11.95 -10.99 -6.67
C VAL A 17 -13.32 -10.34 -6.58
N GLU A 18 -14.13 -10.83 -5.68
CA GLU A 18 -15.50 -10.35 -5.44
C GLU A 18 -15.58 -9.59 -4.12
N ARG A 19 -16.67 -8.90 -3.90
CA ARG A 19 -16.89 -8.09 -2.68
C ARG A 19 -16.72 -8.89 -1.38
N GLN A 20 -17.12 -10.16 -1.38
CA GLN A 20 -16.96 -11.01 -0.19
C GLN A 20 -15.48 -11.17 0.19
N VAL A 21 -14.61 -11.37 -0.80
CA VAL A 21 -13.16 -11.48 -0.54
C VAL A 21 -12.61 -10.19 0.10
N ILE A 22 -13.05 -9.03 -0.39
CA ILE A 22 -12.66 -7.74 0.20
C ILE A 22 -13.11 -7.64 1.66
N GLN A 23 -14.31 -8.13 1.99
CA GLN A 23 -14.78 -8.13 3.38
C GLN A 23 -13.91 -9.03 4.28
N GLU A 24 -13.53 -10.20 3.79
CA GLU A 24 -12.61 -11.11 4.50
C GLU A 24 -11.22 -10.46 4.72
N LEU A 25 -10.72 -9.71 3.73
CA LEU A 25 -9.47 -8.97 3.87
C LEU A 25 -9.58 -7.85 4.91
N LYS A 26 -10.71 -7.15 4.96
CA LYS A 26 -10.94 -6.13 6.01
C LYS A 26 -10.93 -6.75 7.41
N ASP A 27 -11.61 -7.87 7.60
CA ASP A 27 -11.64 -8.59 8.89
C ASP A 27 -10.22 -9.02 9.32
N ARG A 28 -9.40 -9.48 8.38
CA ARG A 28 -8.00 -9.83 8.64
C ARG A 28 -7.16 -8.61 9.00
N ALA A 29 -7.32 -7.51 8.29
CA ALA A 29 -6.60 -6.25 8.59
C ALA A 29 -6.96 -5.70 9.98
N ASP A 30 -8.22 -5.83 10.40
CA ASP A 30 -8.67 -5.39 11.72
C ASP A 30 -8.03 -6.19 12.87
N THR A 31 -7.68 -7.43 12.62
CA THR A 31 -7.24 -8.36 13.68
C THR A 31 -5.74 -8.64 13.69
N ASN A 32 -5.00 -8.36 12.61
CA ASN A 32 -3.57 -8.62 12.61
C ASN A 32 -2.77 -7.49 13.28
N SER A 33 -1.49 -7.77 13.57
CA SER A 33 -0.63 -6.89 14.36
C SER A 33 -0.31 -5.56 13.66
N ARG A 34 -0.15 -5.57 12.33
CA ARG A 34 0.22 -4.37 11.55
C ARG A 34 -0.96 -3.71 10.86
N LYS A 35 -2.18 -4.18 11.13
CA LYS A 35 -3.44 -3.59 10.66
C LYS A 35 -3.55 -3.46 9.14
N ARG A 36 -2.95 -4.42 8.42
CA ARG A 36 -2.95 -4.44 6.96
C ARG A 36 -2.90 -5.86 6.39
N VAL A 37 -3.40 -6.02 5.18
CA VAL A 37 -3.35 -7.29 4.46
C VAL A 37 -3.28 -7.03 2.96
N ARG A 38 -2.63 -7.93 2.23
CA ARG A 38 -2.64 -7.93 0.76
C ARG A 38 -2.98 -9.31 0.21
N LEU A 39 -3.79 -9.31 -0.83
CA LEU A 39 -4.03 -10.47 -1.68
C LEU A 39 -3.29 -10.27 -3.00
N CYS A 40 -2.27 -11.08 -3.24
CA CYS A 40 -1.51 -11.07 -4.48
C CYS A 40 -2.26 -11.87 -5.54
N ALA A 41 -2.59 -11.22 -6.66
CA ALA A 41 -3.21 -11.87 -7.81
C ALA A 41 -2.18 -12.56 -8.71
N HIS A 42 -0.93 -12.08 -8.70
CA HIS A 42 0.19 -12.74 -9.37
C HIS A 42 0.59 -14.04 -8.64
N PRO A 43 1.12 -15.04 -9.36
CA PRO A 43 1.30 -16.38 -8.79
C PRO A 43 2.42 -16.49 -7.73
N ASN A 44 3.46 -15.68 -7.83
CA ASN A 44 4.61 -15.69 -6.92
C ASN A 44 5.47 -14.43 -7.07
N VAL A 45 6.50 -14.30 -6.25
CA VAL A 45 7.39 -13.12 -6.21
C VAL A 45 8.24 -12.94 -7.46
N ASP A 46 8.43 -13.98 -8.26
CA ASP A 46 9.26 -13.93 -9.47
C ASP A 46 8.50 -13.43 -10.70
N ASP A 47 7.17 -13.29 -10.60
CA ASP A 47 6.36 -12.74 -11.69
C ASP A 47 6.79 -11.32 -12.03
N THR A 48 6.76 -10.98 -13.32
CA THR A 48 7.18 -9.65 -13.81
C THR A 48 6.10 -8.58 -13.69
N LEU A 49 4.85 -8.97 -13.40
CA LEU A 49 3.74 -8.07 -13.18
C LEU A 49 3.09 -8.39 -11.84
N HIS A 50 3.32 -7.53 -10.86
CA HIS A 50 2.69 -7.66 -9.54
C HIS A 50 1.40 -6.88 -9.47
N GLN A 51 0.32 -7.55 -9.10
CA GLN A 51 -0.99 -6.94 -8.87
C GLN A 51 -1.54 -7.42 -7.53
N MET A 52 -1.91 -6.48 -6.68
CA MET A 52 -2.34 -6.77 -5.32
C MET A 52 -3.60 -6.00 -4.96
N LEU A 53 -4.53 -6.66 -4.29
CA LEU A 53 -5.62 -6.01 -3.57
C LEU A 53 -5.13 -5.80 -2.13
N ILE A 54 -5.07 -4.56 -1.70
CA ILE A 54 -4.50 -4.17 -0.40
C ILE A 54 -5.59 -3.52 0.43
N VAL A 55 -5.66 -3.91 1.69
CA VAL A 55 -6.51 -3.27 2.69
C VAL A 55 -5.62 -2.75 3.82
N HIS A 56 -5.73 -1.46 4.09
CA HIS A 56 -5.17 -0.81 5.26
C HIS A 56 -6.28 -0.29 6.15
N THR A 57 -6.09 -0.33 7.46
CA THR A 57 -6.96 0.32 8.42
C THR A 57 -6.46 1.73 8.73
N LYS A 58 -7.27 2.53 9.41
CA LYS A 58 -6.88 3.86 9.88
C LYS A 58 -5.62 3.86 10.76
N ASP A 59 -5.36 2.75 11.45
CA ASP A 59 -4.22 2.60 12.35
C ASP A 59 -2.97 2.02 11.66
N THR A 60 -3.03 1.76 10.36
CA THR A 60 -1.89 1.23 9.62
C THR A 60 -0.79 2.29 9.50
N TYR A 61 0.42 1.93 9.92
CA TYR A 61 1.62 2.71 9.66
C TYR A 61 2.31 2.20 8.40
N VAL A 62 2.49 3.06 7.42
CA VAL A 62 3.30 2.80 6.23
C VAL A 62 4.60 3.58 6.38
N ARG A 63 5.69 2.88 6.70
CA ARG A 63 7.00 3.51 6.80
C ARG A 63 7.35 4.20 5.49
N PRO A 64 7.72 5.48 5.48
CA PRO A 64 8.21 6.15 4.28
C PRO A 64 9.31 5.34 3.59
N HIS A 65 9.16 5.12 2.31
CA HIS A 65 10.05 4.28 1.50
C HIS A 65 10.01 4.70 0.04
N LYS A 66 10.99 4.24 -0.73
CA LYS A 66 10.97 4.34 -2.20
C LYS A 66 11.37 3.00 -2.82
N HIS A 67 10.93 2.81 -4.05
CA HIS A 67 11.25 1.62 -4.85
C HIS A 67 12.20 1.97 -5.97
N LEU A 68 13.35 1.31 -6.01
CA LEU A 68 14.31 1.45 -7.10
C LEU A 68 13.92 0.55 -8.28
N ASN A 69 14.22 1.00 -9.50
CA ASN A 69 14.08 0.21 -10.73
C ASN A 69 12.67 -0.32 -11.02
N LYS A 70 11.64 0.35 -10.51
CA LYS A 70 10.25 -0.02 -10.82
C LYS A 70 9.32 1.18 -10.81
N SER A 71 8.23 1.05 -11.55
CA SER A 71 7.08 1.94 -11.48
C SER A 71 5.99 1.28 -10.65
N GLU A 72 5.18 2.10 -10.02
CA GLU A 72 4.08 1.64 -9.17
C GLU A 72 2.86 2.51 -9.42
N SER A 73 1.69 1.90 -9.46
CA SER A 73 0.43 2.62 -9.51
C SER A 73 -0.55 2.09 -8.48
N ILE A 74 -1.41 2.97 -7.98
CA ILE A 74 -2.50 2.62 -7.09
C ILE A 74 -3.82 3.14 -7.65
N HIS A 75 -4.87 2.35 -7.46
CA HIS A 75 -6.24 2.69 -7.79
C HIS A 75 -7.11 2.46 -6.55
N ILE A 76 -7.73 3.51 -6.04
CA ILE A 76 -8.58 3.42 -4.85
C ILE A 76 -9.93 2.82 -5.23
N ILE A 77 -10.26 1.70 -4.61
CA ILE A 77 -11.52 1.00 -4.81
C ILE A 77 -12.56 1.45 -3.79
N GLU A 78 -12.14 1.63 -2.53
CA GLU A 78 -13.02 2.04 -1.44
C GLU A 78 -12.24 2.82 -0.39
N GLY A 79 -12.86 3.83 0.17
CA GLY A 79 -12.25 4.64 1.23
C GLY A 79 -11.36 5.76 0.73
N SER A 80 -10.53 6.27 1.61
CA SER A 80 -9.70 7.45 1.33
C SER A 80 -8.38 7.41 2.08
N LEU A 81 -7.38 8.04 1.47
CA LEU A 81 -6.05 8.23 2.06
C LEU A 81 -5.44 9.54 1.56
N GLU A 82 -4.34 9.94 2.17
CA GLU A 82 -3.45 10.97 1.65
C GLU A 82 -2.11 10.33 1.29
N LEU A 83 -1.71 10.45 0.05
CA LEU A 83 -0.39 10.04 -0.41
C LEU A 83 0.57 11.21 -0.17
N VAL A 84 1.56 11.00 0.68
CA VAL A 84 2.56 12.00 1.05
C VAL A 84 3.87 11.70 0.38
N ILE A 85 4.43 12.66 -0.34
CA ILE A 85 5.70 12.54 -1.04
C ILE A 85 6.74 13.43 -0.37
N PHE A 86 7.95 12.90 -0.21
CA PHE A 86 9.06 13.55 0.47
C PHE A 86 10.27 13.70 -0.45
N ASP A 87 11.10 14.68 -0.14
CA ASP A 87 12.46 14.76 -0.69
C ASP A 87 13.42 13.82 0.05
N GLU A 88 14.68 13.84 -0.33
CA GLU A 88 15.72 12.96 0.24
C GLU A 88 16.03 13.23 1.72
N VAL A 89 15.71 14.43 2.23
CA VAL A 89 15.95 14.81 3.62
C VAL A 89 14.69 14.75 4.49
N GLY A 90 13.56 14.33 3.93
CA GLY A 90 12.32 14.12 4.67
C GLY A 90 11.38 15.33 4.70
N ALA A 91 11.64 16.36 3.89
CA ALA A 91 10.68 17.44 3.73
C ALA A 91 9.53 17.02 2.80
N ILE A 92 8.31 17.35 3.18
CA ILE A 92 7.12 17.08 2.37
C ILE A 92 7.14 17.96 1.14
N THR A 93 7.09 17.34 -0.04
CA THR A 93 7.05 18.04 -1.33
C THR A 93 5.68 18.04 -1.97
N ASP A 94 4.85 17.05 -1.65
CA ASP A 94 3.48 16.97 -2.14
C ASP A 94 2.59 16.15 -1.20
N VAL A 95 1.31 16.49 -1.16
CA VAL A 95 0.26 15.75 -0.47
C VAL A 95 -0.92 15.59 -1.41
N ILE A 96 -1.23 14.36 -1.77
CA ILE A 96 -2.26 14.03 -2.76
C ILE A 96 -3.43 13.35 -2.03
N PRO A 97 -4.56 14.07 -1.82
CA PRO A 97 -5.76 13.43 -1.31
C PRO A 97 -6.33 12.45 -2.34
N MET A 98 -6.54 11.20 -1.93
CA MET A 98 -7.06 10.14 -2.79
C MET A 98 -8.32 9.51 -2.18
N GLY A 99 -9.22 9.11 -3.04
CA GLY A 99 -10.45 8.42 -2.65
C GLY A 99 -11.00 7.61 -3.80
N ASP A 100 -12.09 6.88 -3.57
CA ASP A 100 -12.74 6.10 -4.62
C ASP A 100 -13.33 6.98 -5.74
N TYR A 101 -13.75 6.35 -6.81
CA TYR A 101 -14.28 7.06 -7.99
C TYR A 101 -15.47 7.97 -7.68
N SER A 102 -16.25 7.66 -6.65
CA SER A 102 -17.40 8.48 -6.25
C SER A 102 -17.01 9.73 -5.45
N SER A 103 -15.78 9.82 -4.98
CA SER A 103 -15.24 11.00 -4.30
C SER A 103 -14.78 12.04 -5.32
N ASP A 104 -14.64 13.30 -4.90
CA ASP A 104 -14.05 14.35 -5.74
C ASP A 104 -12.52 14.37 -5.68
N ARG A 105 -11.92 13.30 -5.17
CA ARG A 105 -10.47 13.16 -5.02
C ARG A 105 -9.86 12.39 -6.20
N ALA A 106 -8.55 12.44 -6.33
CA ALA A 106 -7.83 11.56 -7.24
C ALA A 106 -8.10 10.09 -6.83
N PHE A 107 -8.43 9.25 -7.79
CA PHE A 107 -8.67 7.82 -7.55
C PHE A 107 -7.55 6.93 -8.10
N PHE A 108 -6.68 7.48 -8.92
CA PHE A 108 -5.55 6.80 -9.54
C PHE A 108 -4.29 7.66 -9.42
N HIS A 109 -3.17 7.03 -9.08
CA HIS A 109 -1.85 7.66 -9.05
C HIS A 109 -0.80 6.70 -9.58
N ARG A 110 0.11 7.19 -10.38
CA ARG A 110 1.28 6.45 -10.85
C ARG A 110 2.55 7.18 -10.46
N MET A 111 3.48 6.45 -9.88
CA MET A 111 4.81 6.94 -9.56
C MET A 111 5.80 6.43 -10.62
N ASN A 112 6.34 7.35 -11.41
CA ASN A 112 7.26 7.04 -12.50
C ASN A 112 8.73 7.01 -12.07
N GLU A 113 9.05 7.63 -10.94
CA GLU A 113 10.39 7.77 -10.41
C GLU A 113 10.45 7.30 -8.95
N PRO A 114 11.63 6.91 -8.44
CA PRO A 114 11.77 6.46 -7.05
C PRO A 114 11.72 7.64 -6.07
N LEU A 115 10.53 8.05 -5.68
CA LEU A 115 10.30 9.08 -4.68
C LEU A 115 9.94 8.46 -3.33
N TYR A 116 10.47 9.03 -2.25
CA TYR A 116 10.03 8.66 -0.90
C TYR A 116 8.58 9.04 -0.70
N HIS A 117 7.79 8.10 -0.20
CA HIS A 117 6.37 8.30 0.01
C HIS A 117 5.83 7.48 1.17
N THR A 118 4.70 7.91 1.69
CA THR A 118 3.88 7.15 2.64
C THR A 118 2.41 7.41 2.37
N MET A 119 1.56 6.65 3.04
CA MET A 119 0.10 6.81 2.99
C MET A 119 -0.44 7.05 4.39
N LEU A 120 -1.27 8.08 4.54
CA LEU A 120 -2.05 8.33 5.74
C LEU A 120 -3.50 7.95 5.46
N ILE A 121 -4.00 6.96 6.17
CA ILE A 121 -5.34 6.42 5.93
C ILE A 121 -6.36 7.33 6.61
N SER A 122 -7.32 7.85 5.85
CA SER A 122 -8.30 8.83 6.32
C SER A 122 -9.64 8.20 6.72
N SER A 123 -10.01 7.07 6.14
CA SER A 123 -11.22 6.29 6.46
C SER A 123 -10.90 5.11 7.37
N ASP A 124 -11.92 4.46 7.92
CA ASP A 124 -11.72 3.28 8.77
C ASP A 124 -10.95 2.17 8.06
N HIS A 125 -11.26 1.95 6.79
CA HIS A 125 -10.51 1.11 5.87
C HIS A 125 -10.29 1.85 4.55
N VAL A 126 -9.17 1.56 3.91
CA VAL A 126 -8.98 1.87 2.50
C VAL A 126 -8.67 0.56 1.75
N VAL A 127 -9.31 0.39 0.61
CA VAL A 127 -9.09 -0.73 -0.31
C VAL A 127 -8.55 -0.18 -1.60
N PHE A 128 -7.39 -0.66 -2.03
CA PHE A 128 -6.80 -0.21 -3.29
C PHE A 128 -6.15 -1.37 -4.04
N HIS A 129 -6.12 -1.23 -5.35
CA HIS A 129 -5.38 -2.08 -6.25
C HIS A 129 -4.02 -1.45 -6.52
N GLU A 130 -2.95 -2.19 -6.25
CA GLU A 130 -1.59 -1.77 -6.54
C GLU A 130 -1.02 -2.62 -7.67
N THR A 131 -0.40 -1.95 -8.63
CA THR A 131 0.34 -2.59 -9.72
C THR A 131 1.78 -2.11 -9.66
N ALA A 132 2.72 -3.06 -9.70
CA ALA A 132 4.14 -2.77 -9.72
C ALA A 132 4.90 -3.77 -10.60
N ASN A 133 6.05 -3.36 -11.12
CA ASN A 133 6.95 -4.28 -11.78
C ASN A 133 7.47 -5.33 -10.81
N GLY A 134 7.56 -6.56 -11.27
CA GLY A 134 8.32 -7.63 -10.63
C GLY A 134 9.59 -7.94 -11.41
N PRO A 135 10.40 -8.90 -10.94
CA PRO A 135 10.25 -9.64 -9.70
C PRO A 135 10.48 -8.79 -8.44
N PHE A 136 10.02 -9.29 -7.29
CA PHE A 136 10.27 -8.63 -6.00
C PHE A 136 11.73 -8.82 -5.57
N LYS A 137 12.39 -7.70 -5.25
CA LYS A 137 13.74 -7.68 -4.68
C LYS A 137 13.74 -6.75 -3.47
N GLN A 138 13.99 -7.30 -2.28
CA GLN A 138 14.01 -6.52 -1.05
C GLN A 138 15.06 -5.39 -1.09
N SER A 139 16.17 -5.59 -1.77
CA SER A 139 17.22 -4.57 -1.94
C SER A 139 16.78 -3.34 -2.73
N GLU A 140 15.68 -3.42 -3.48
CA GLU A 140 15.10 -2.30 -4.22
C GLU A 140 14.15 -1.45 -3.38
N ASN A 141 13.79 -1.91 -2.17
CA ASN A 141 13.02 -1.12 -1.21
C ASN A 141 13.98 -0.35 -0.30
N VAL A 142 13.93 0.96 -0.36
CA VAL A 142 14.83 1.83 0.39
C VAL A 142 14.04 2.58 1.46
N PHE A 143 14.52 2.46 2.72
CA PHE A 143 13.97 3.21 3.85
C PHE A 143 14.94 4.32 4.23
N PRO A 144 14.49 5.58 4.32
CA PRO A 144 15.38 6.67 4.68
C PRO A 144 15.68 6.66 6.19
N PRO A 145 16.84 7.17 6.62
CA PRO A 145 17.23 7.17 8.03
C PRO A 145 16.32 8.07 8.91
N TRP A 146 15.65 9.03 8.32
CA TRP A 146 14.73 9.92 9.04
C TRP A 146 13.34 9.32 9.28
N ALA A 147 13.00 8.20 8.63
CA ALA A 147 11.71 7.53 8.82
C ALA A 147 11.82 6.49 9.93
N PRO A 148 11.04 6.61 11.03
CA PRO A 148 11.07 5.64 12.11
C PRO A 148 10.59 4.28 11.64
N GLU A 149 11.14 3.23 12.23
CA GLU A 149 10.56 1.89 12.18
C GLU A 149 9.25 1.89 12.97
N ASP A 150 8.93 0.85 13.68
CA ASP A 150 7.61 0.73 14.34
C ASP A 150 7.51 1.47 15.68
N MET A 151 8.60 1.74 16.38
CA MET A 151 8.56 2.18 17.78
C MET A 151 8.06 3.62 18.02
N ASN A 152 8.23 4.51 17.04
CA ASN A 152 7.85 5.94 17.15
C ASN A 152 6.81 6.36 16.10
N GLU A 153 6.10 5.40 15.54
CA GLU A 153 5.19 5.62 14.41
C GLU A 153 4.07 6.62 14.72
N VAL A 154 3.46 6.51 15.90
CA VAL A 154 2.33 7.37 16.28
C VAL A 154 2.75 8.83 16.38
N GLU A 155 3.88 9.08 17.03
CA GLU A 155 4.43 10.43 17.17
C GLU A 155 4.82 11.01 15.80
N TYR A 156 5.46 10.21 14.97
CA TYR A 156 5.84 10.61 13.63
C TYR A 156 4.64 10.91 12.74
N MET A 157 3.61 10.05 12.75
CA MET A 157 2.38 10.28 11.97
C MET A 157 1.66 11.56 12.40
N ALA A 158 1.68 11.89 13.69
CA ALA A 158 1.07 13.13 14.20
C ALA A 158 1.79 14.40 13.73
N GLN A 159 3.03 14.29 13.27
CA GLN A 159 3.81 15.41 12.73
C GLN A 159 3.57 15.66 11.24
N LEU A 160 2.99 14.68 10.55
CA LEU A 160 2.68 14.78 9.13
C LEU A 160 1.35 15.53 8.89
#